data_bf223049bb006d7ee0818b01ffb94750
#
_entry.id   bf223049bb006d7ee0818b01ffb94750
#
_cell.length_a   1.000
_cell.length_b   1.000
_cell.length_c   1.000
_cell.angle_alpha   90.00
_cell.angle_beta   90.00
_cell.angle_gamma   90.00
#
_symmetry.space_group_name_H-M   'P 1'
#
loop_
_entity.id
_entity.type
_entity.pdbx_description
1 polymer ?
#
loop_
_entity_poly.entity_id
_entity_poly.type
_entity_poly.pdbx_seq_one_letter_code
_entity_poly.pdbx_strand_id
1 'polypeptide(L)'
;MHSSDSDHSVPVSASCVWAKLQPYRRPFLILWIYTLLVQLPLLVLRLTNDLDGLWNQDDYLAGTWELSIGRWFWPFLDKMRFGISLDPLPAVFSLALYSLSFLLILRLLDLTPSGKNLLAGFLFLGSVGIVCQMSFGYMAITFAVSFFLAVLAVWALLTPVTSSAILRILLSALCIAFMMGSYQAGIGTTALLMLFVLLYSIAAEAGTESPENAFLPADARERLHFFIRAFCSVALGGILYVLLLKLRLGMTGTPASDYQGFSEISPLYILAGLPNAFRHCYQTILNYFVNGTYLSHALERHSWFPLCYMPVFIPVCVVFVRIFRRKKTAALLFLAGILLIPAAANCFYLAAPETETHMQMVVSMALILPLLFCMSGFVFPFEKTASSDRP
;
A
#
# COMPACT_ATOMS: atom_id res chain seq x y z
N MET A 1 -51.89 8.12 -15.47
CA MET A 1 -51.04 9.22 -15.04
C MET A 1 -49.80 8.62 -14.38
N HIS A 2 -48.76 8.35 -15.18
CA HIS A 2 -47.46 7.90 -14.70
C HIS A 2 -46.57 9.12 -14.54
N SER A 3 -46.22 9.48 -13.32
CA SER A 3 -45.17 10.47 -13.06
C SER A 3 -43.83 9.76 -13.19
N SER A 4 -43.09 10.08 -14.23
CA SER A 4 -41.69 9.74 -14.38
C SER A 4 -40.85 10.65 -13.48
N ASP A 5 -40.44 10.16 -12.33
CA ASP A 5 -39.36 10.75 -11.53
C ASP A 5 -38.07 10.62 -12.34
N SER A 6 -37.70 11.68 -13.05
CA SER A 6 -36.39 11.84 -13.64
C SER A 6 -35.39 12.12 -12.52
N ASP A 7 -34.60 11.13 -12.20
CA ASP A 7 -33.45 11.19 -11.29
C ASP A 7 -32.40 12.16 -11.90
N HIS A 8 -32.55 13.45 -11.58
CA HIS A 8 -31.58 14.47 -11.95
C HIS A 8 -30.36 14.31 -11.06
N SER A 9 -29.36 13.56 -11.55
CA SER A 9 -28.01 13.57 -10.98
C SER A 9 -27.48 15.02 -11.05
N VAL A 10 -27.52 15.70 -9.89
CA VAL A 10 -26.97 17.05 -9.76
C VAL A 10 -25.46 16.98 -10.07
N PRO A 11 -24.97 17.76 -11.06
CA PRO A 11 -23.55 17.77 -11.37
C PRO A 11 -22.77 18.22 -10.12
N VAL A 12 -21.83 17.37 -9.67
CA VAL A 12 -20.96 17.68 -8.51
C VAL A 12 -20.15 18.92 -8.89
N SER A 13 -20.51 20.07 -8.33
CA SER A 13 -19.79 21.31 -8.59
C SER A 13 -18.36 21.24 -8.04
N ALA A 14 -17.39 21.86 -8.72
CA ALA A 14 -16.00 21.93 -8.28
C ALA A 14 -15.88 22.47 -6.85
N SER A 15 -16.75 23.40 -6.44
CA SER A 15 -16.83 23.92 -5.07
C SER A 15 -17.15 22.84 -4.03
N CYS A 16 -18.00 21.87 -4.35
CA CYS A 16 -18.32 20.75 -3.45
C CYS A 16 -17.13 19.80 -3.27
N VAL A 17 -16.35 19.56 -4.33
CA VAL A 17 -15.11 18.76 -4.24
C VAL A 17 -14.06 19.47 -3.39
N TRP A 18 -13.86 20.77 -3.60
CA TRP A 18 -12.92 21.56 -2.82
C TRP A 18 -13.28 21.59 -1.32
N ALA A 19 -14.54 21.75 -0.99
CA ALA A 19 -15.00 21.71 0.40
C ALA A 19 -14.69 20.39 1.09
N LYS A 20 -14.85 19.27 0.37
CA LYS A 20 -14.51 17.92 0.90
C LYS A 20 -13.00 17.69 1.06
N LEU A 21 -12.16 18.37 0.30
CA LEU A 21 -10.70 18.26 0.37
C LEU A 21 -10.06 19.18 1.42
N GLN A 22 -10.74 20.24 1.83
CA GLN A 22 -10.25 21.22 2.81
C GLN A 22 -9.72 20.59 4.11
N PRO A 23 -10.38 19.63 4.75
CA PRO A 23 -9.88 19.02 5.99
C PRO A 23 -8.55 18.27 5.82
N TYR A 24 -8.23 17.82 4.61
CA TYR A 24 -7.02 17.03 4.32
C TYR A 24 -5.84 17.89 3.89
N ARG A 25 -6.06 19.15 3.51
CA ARG A 25 -4.99 20.05 3.01
C ARG A 25 -3.88 20.25 4.05
N ARG A 26 -4.24 20.56 5.28
CA ARG A 26 -3.29 20.80 6.37
C ARG A 26 -2.52 19.54 6.76
N PRO A 27 -3.17 18.39 7.02
CA PRO A 27 -2.50 17.11 7.21
C PRO A 27 -1.56 16.73 6.07
N PHE A 28 -1.98 16.92 4.82
CA PHE A 28 -1.14 16.66 3.65
C PHE A 28 0.15 17.49 3.68
N LEU A 29 0.04 18.79 3.88
CA LEU A 29 1.20 19.68 3.95
C LEU A 29 2.15 19.30 5.10
N ILE A 30 1.62 18.93 6.26
CA ILE A 30 2.42 18.49 7.42
C ILE A 30 3.21 17.23 7.06
N LEU A 31 2.57 16.22 6.49
CA LEU A 31 3.22 14.97 6.10
C LEU A 31 4.24 15.19 5.00
N TRP A 32 3.90 15.98 3.99
CA TRP A 32 4.79 16.26 2.86
C TRP A 32 6.02 17.06 3.28
N ILE A 33 5.86 18.13 4.06
CA ILE A 33 6.98 18.91 4.60
C ILE A 33 7.87 18.03 5.49
N TYR A 34 7.26 17.23 6.38
CA TYR A 34 8.02 16.29 7.21
C TYR A 34 8.89 15.35 6.37
N THR A 35 8.30 14.72 5.35
CA THR A 35 9.06 13.75 4.54
C THR A 35 10.13 14.44 3.68
N LEU A 36 9.90 15.66 3.21
CA LEU A 36 10.94 16.47 2.55
C LEU A 36 12.11 16.79 3.50
N LEU A 37 11.82 17.11 4.77
CA LEU A 37 12.86 17.37 5.76
C LEU A 37 13.66 16.11 6.10
N VAL A 38 13.00 14.97 6.30
CA VAL A 38 13.67 13.69 6.58
C VAL A 38 14.54 13.24 5.42
N GLN A 39 14.07 13.44 4.19
CA GLN A 39 14.78 13.05 2.97
C GLN A 39 15.75 14.16 2.46
N LEU A 40 15.83 15.30 3.15
CA LEU A 40 16.61 16.45 2.70
C LEU A 40 18.07 16.12 2.37
N PRO A 41 18.81 15.33 3.18
CA PRO A 41 20.18 14.96 2.84
C PRO A 41 20.25 14.19 1.51
N LEU A 42 19.33 13.26 1.27
CA LEU A 42 19.28 12.50 0.03
C LEU A 42 18.99 13.40 -1.17
N LEU A 43 18.03 14.33 -1.04
CA LEU A 43 17.64 15.25 -2.10
C LEU A 43 18.71 16.28 -2.45
N VAL A 44 19.34 16.89 -1.44
CA VAL A 44 20.31 17.99 -1.63
C VAL A 44 21.66 17.45 -2.07
N LEU A 45 22.11 16.36 -1.45
CA LEU A 45 23.41 15.75 -1.76
C LEU A 45 23.32 14.76 -2.92
N ARG A 46 22.13 14.56 -3.50
CA ARG A 46 21.88 13.58 -4.57
C ARG A 46 22.43 12.20 -4.22
N LEU A 47 22.22 11.81 -2.95
CA LEU A 47 22.62 10.48 -2.50
C LEU A 47 21.78 9.43 -3.24
N THR A 48 22.45 8.44 -3.78
CA THR A 48 21.82 7.37 -4.55
C THR A 48 22.32 6.03 -4.06
N ASN A 49 21.59 4.94 -4.39
CA ASN A 49 22.13 3.61 -4.25
C ASN A 49 23.36 3.47 -5.15
N ASP A 50 24.15 2.44 -4.93
CA ASP A 50 25.46 2.23 -5.55
C ASP A 50 25.48 2.32 -7.10
N LEU A 51 25.74 1.26 -7.83
CA LEU A 51 25.96 1.31 -9.28
C LEU A 51 24.74 1.81 -10.08
N ASP A 52 23.56 1.29 -9.80
CA ASP A 52 22.35 1.60 -10.59
C ASP A 52 21.98 3.08 -10.52
N GLY A 53 22.06 3.66 -9.32
CA GLY A 53 21.75 5.07 -9.12
C GLY A 53 22.78 5.99 -9.74
N LEU A 54 24.08 5.64 -9.66
CA LEU A 54 25.17 6.42 -10.23
C LEU A 54 25.15 6.44 -11.77
N TRP A 55 24.85 5.31 -12.39
CA TRP A 55 24.83 5.20 -13.85
C TRP A 55 23.60 5.85 -14.48
N ASN A 56 22.51 5.98 -13.74
CA ASN A 56 21.22 6.48 -14.24
C ASN A 56 20.86 7.87 -13.66
N GLN A 57 21.86 8.63 -13.24
CA GLN A 57 21.69 9.86 -12.49
C GLN A 57 21.14 11.02 -13.33
N ASP A 58 21.62 11.18 -14.55
CA ASP A 58 21.30 12.33 -15.41
C ASP A 58 20.11 12.06 -16.31
N ASP A 59 20.08 10.87 -16.95
CA ASP A 59 19.01 10.43 -17.82
C ASP A 59 18.73 8.95 -17.64
N TYR A 60 17.47 8.58 -17.73
CA TYR A 60 17.04 7.19 -17.76
C TYR A 60 15.71 7.07 -18.48
N LEU A 61 15.66 6.17 -19.43
CA LEU A 61 14.45 5.79 -20.12
C LEU A 61 14.31 4.28 -20.07
N ALA A 62 13.35 3.78 -19.30
CA ALA A 62 13.04 2.36 -19.22
C ALA A 62 12.76 1.80 -20.62
N GLY A 63 13.37 0.69 -20.95
CA GLY A 63 13.40 0.10 -22.28
C GLY A 63 12.99 -1.36 -22.31
N THR A 64 13.72 -2.12 -23.13
CA THR A 64 13.48 -3.55 -23.35
C THR A 64 13.79 -4.38 -22.11
N TRP A 65 14.77 -3.95 -21.28
CA TRP A 65 15.10 -4.64 -20.04
C TRP A 65 13.92 -4.63 -19.05
N GLU A 66 13.38 -3.45 -18.73
CA GLU A 66 12.25 -3.31 -17.79
C GLU A 66 11.02 -4.03 -18.32
N LEU A 67 10.79 -3.96 -19.63
CA LEU A 67 9.70 -4.69 -20.26
C LEU A 67 9.91 -6.21 -20.14
N SER A 68 11.13 -6.72 -20.35
CA SER A 68 11.45 -8.14 -20.29
C SER A 68 11.26 -8.75 -18.89
N ILE A 69 11.44 -7.94 -17.82
CA ILE A 69 11.20 -8.33 -16.42
C ILE A 69 9.78 -7.96 -15.93
N GLY A 70 8.86 -7.64 -16.85
CA GLY A 70 7.43 -7.46 -16.56
C GLY A 70 7.00 -6.04 -16.20
N ARG A 71 7.87 -5.04 -16.23
CA ARG A 71 7.55 -3.65 -15.86
C ARG A 71 7.08 -2.85 -17.09
N TRP A 72 6.03 -3.32 -17.74
CA TRP A 72 5.54 -2.80 -19.03
C TRP A 72 4.96 -1.37 -18.96
N PHE A 73 4.56 -0.90 -17.78
CA PHE A 73 4.00 0.45 -17.60
C PHE A 73 5.08 1.50 -17.29
N TRP A 74 6.20 1.10 -16.70
CA TRP A 74 7.31 2.02 -16.38
C TRP A 74 7.78 2.85 -17.58
N PRO A 75 8.02 2.30 -18.78
CA PRO A 75 8.43 3.10 -19.95
C PRO A 75 7.48 4.25 -20.29
N PHE A 76 6.19 4.14 -19.96
CA PHE A 76 5.24 5.24 -20.16
C PHE A 76 5.43 6.35 -19.14
N LEU A 77 5.72 6.02 -17.89
CA LEU A 77 6.02 7.00 -16.84
C LEU A 77 7.28 7.80 -17.17
N ASP A 78 8.32 7.14 -17.66
CA ASP A 78 9.55 7.81 -18.06
C ASP A 78 9.37 8.70 -19.29
N LYS A 79 8.54 8.32 -20.24
CA LYS A 79 8.20 9.16 -21.39
C LYS A 79 7.52 10.48 -20.97
N MET A 80 6.76 10.49 -19.88
CA MET A 80 6.14 11.72 -19.37
C MET A 80 7.17 12.76 -18.91
N ARG A 81 8.37 12.32 -18.51
CA ARG A 81 9.51 13.19 -18.14
C ARG A 81 10.59 13.27 -19.24
N PHE A 82 10.31 12.76 -20.44
CA PHE A 82 11.26 12.72 -21.59
C PHE A 82 12.58 11.99 -21.28
N GLY A 83 12.60 11.08 -20.29
CA GLY A 83 13.80 10.37 -19.86
C GLY A 83 14.81 11.21 -19.07
N ILE A 84 14.52 12.50 -18.82
CA ILE A 84 15.42 13.38 -18.08
C ILE A 84 15.17 13.21 -16.58
N SER A 85 16.24 13.11 -15.79
CA SER A 85 16.11 12.90 -14.31
C SER A 85 15.46 14.08 -13.61
N LEU A 86 15.73 15.31 -14.00
CA LEU A 86 15.16 16.55 -13.43
C LEU A 86 15.26 16.61 -11.90
N ASP A 87 16.28 15.98 -11.30
CA ASP A 87 16.44 15.98 -9.85
C ASP A 87 16.53 17.38 -9.26
N PRO A 88 15.86 17.67 -8.10
CA PRO A 88 15.16 16.70 -7.23
C PRO A 88 13.64 16.58 -7.49
N LEU A 89 13.10 17.12 -8.58
CA LEU A 89 11.65 17.20 -8.82
C LEU A 89 10.93 15.83 -8.77
N PRO A 90 11.44 14.75 -9.41
CA PRO A 90 10.79 13.45 -9.34
C PRO A 90 10.63 12.93 -7.91
N ALA A 91 11.66 13.11 -7.08
CA ALA A 91 11.63 12.73 -5.68
C ALA A 91 10.63 13.58 -4.87
N VAL A 92 10.59 14.89 -5.09
CA VAL A 92 9.62 15.81 -4.44
C VAL A 92 8.18 15.40 -4.76
N PHE A 93 7.86 15.09 -6.03
CA PHE A 93 6.55 14.59 -6.43
C PHE A 93 6.25 13.21 -5.86
N SER A 94 7.23 12.32 -5.82
CA SER A 94 7.09 10.97 -5.25
C SER A 94 6.74 11.05 -3.77
N LEU A 95 7.41 11.89 -3.01
CA LEU A 95 7.14 12.11 -1.58
C LEU A 95 5.76 12.75 -1.35
N ALA A 96 5.30 13.63 -2.24
CA ALA A 96 3.92 14.14 -2.22
C ALA A 96 2.91 13.00 -2.44
N LEU A 97 3.19 12.11 -3.40
CA LEU A 97 2.32 11.00 -3.73
C LEU A 97 2.26 9.95 -2.59
N TYR A 98 3.37 9.65 -1.91
CA TYR A 98 3.37 8.83 -0.70
C TYR A 98 2.57 9.47 0.44
N SER A 99 2.73 10.78 0.65
CA SER A 99 1.98 11.53 1.68
C SER A 99 0.48 11.50 1.41
N LEU A 100 0.07 11.72 0.15
CA LEU A 100 -1.31 11.60 -0.28
C LEU A 100 -1.84 10.18 -0.10
N SER A 101 -1.06 9.17 -0.50
CA SER A 101 -1.41 7.76 -0.35
C SER A 101 -1.66 7.39 1.10
N PHE A 102 -0.84 7.88 2.04
CA PHE A 102 -1.05 7.61 3.46
C PHE A 102 -2.34 8.25 3.98
N LEU A 103 -2.68 9.46 3.56
CA LEU A 103 -3.97 10.08 3.93
C LEU A 103 -5.16 9.30 3.36
N LEU A 104 -5.04 8.78 2.14
CA LEU A 104 -6.07 7.90 1.57
C LEU A 104 -6.19 6.60 2.37
N ILE A 105 -5.08 6.03 2.86
CA ILE A 105 -5.10 4.85 3.74
C ILE A 105 -5.83 5.17 5.05
N LEU A 106 -5.53 6.30 5.69
CA LEU A 106 -6.29 6.71 6.88
C LEU A 106 -7.78 6.80 6.59
N ARG A 107 -8.15 7.41 5.46
CA ARG A 107 -9.55 7.51 5.04
C ARG A 107 -10.20 6.16 4.76
N LEU A 108 -9.47 5.21 4.14
CA LEU A 108 -9.95 3.84 3.90
C LEU A 108 -10.27 3.09 5.19
N LEU A 109 -9.53 3.38 6.25
CA LEU A 109 -9.67 2.74 7.55
C LEU A 109 -10.57 3.55 8.52
N ASP A 110 -11.30 4.53 8.00
CA ASP A 110 -12.16 5.46 8.78
C ASP A 110 -11.41 6.17 9.93
N LEU A 111 -10.14 6.49 9.68
CA LEU A 111 -9.29 7.19 10.63
C LEU A 111 -9.20 8.68 10.27
N THR A 112 -9.45 9.53 11.27
CA THR A 112 -9.23 10.97 11.10
C THR A 112 -7.74 11.30 11.05
N PRO A 113 -7.30 12.24 10.21
CA PRO A 113 -5.91 12.69 10.17
C PRO A 113 -5.58 13.59 11.37
N SER A 114 -5.66 13.05 12.58
CA SER A 114 -5.36 13.70 13.86
C SER A 114 -3.91 13.46 14.29
N GLY A 115 -3.46 14.10 15.38
CA GLY A 115 -2.07 14.05 15.85
C GLY A 115 -1.48 12.62 15.94
N LYS A 116 -2.22 11.67 16.53
CA LYS A 116 -1.79 10.28 16.65
C LYS A 116 -1.65 9.59 15.29
N ASN A 117 -2.63 9.75 14.41
CA ASN A 117 -2.62 9.13 13.09
C ASN A 117 -1.61 9.81 12.16
N LEU A 118 -1.32 11.11 12.37
CA LEU A 118 -0.20 11.78 11.70
C LEU A 118 1.16 11.26 12.18
N LEU A 119 1.30 10.91 13.47
CA LEU A 119 2.51 10.25 13.96
C LEU A 119 2.75 8.91 13.26
N ALA A 120 1.69 8.12 13.02
CA ALA A 120 1.80 6.91 12.19
C ALA A 120 2.27 7.24 10.76
N GLY A 121 1.82 8.37 10.19
CA GLY A 121 2.30 8.88 8.90
C GLY A 121 3.79 9.22 8.93
N PHE A 122 4.27 9.84 10.01
CA PHE A 122 5.69 10.13 10.17
C PHE A 122 6.52 8.84 10.25
N LEU A 123 6.06 7.83 11.00
CA LEU A 123 6.72 6.53 11.07
C LEU A 123 6.79 5.84 9.69
N PHE A 124 5.72 5.91 8.91
CA PHE A 124 5.70 5.35 7.56
C PHE A 124 6.63 6.11 6.61
N LEU A 125 6.48 7.44 6.51
CA LEU A 125 7.19 8.28 5.55
C LEU A 125 8.68 8.44 5.88
N GLY A 126 9.06 8.31 7.17
CA GLY A 126 10.45 8.26 7.61
C GLY A 126 11.06 6.87 7.64
N SER A 127 10.33 5.84 7.17
CA SER A 127 10.80 4.46 7.21
C SER A 127 11.94 4.18 6.22
N VAL A 128 12.77 3.20 6.56
CA VAL A 128 13.87 2.74 5.70
C VAL A 128 13.38 2.29 4.33
N GLY A 129 12.18 1.72 4.23
CA GLY A 129 11.58 1.31 2.95
C GLY A 129 11.37 2.50 1.99
N ILE A 130 10.86 3.63 2.48
CA ILE A 130 10.69 4.85 1.68
C ILE A 130 12.04 5.48 1.33
N VAL A 131 12.96 5.57 2.30
CA VAL A 131 14.33 6.08 2.07
C VAL A 131 15.02 5.27 0.97
N CYS A 132 14.93 3.93 1.04
CA CYS A 132 15.52 3.06 0.03
C CYS A 132 14.91 3.29 -1.35
N GLN A 133 13.58 3.38 -1.48
CA GLN A 133 12.96 3.67 -2.77
C GLN A 133 13.35 5.04 -3.33
N MET A 134 13.55 6.03 -2.47
CA MET A 134 14.00 7.36 -2.90
C MET A 134 15.48 7.38 -3.29
N SER A 135 16.30 6.47 -2.78
CA SER A 135 17.70 6.36 -3.20
C SER A 135 17.89 5.87 -4.65
N PHE A 136 16.84 5.29 -5.25
CA PHE A 136 16.76 5.00 -6.68
C PHE A 136 16.10 6.19 -7.41
N GLY A 137 16.77 7.35 -7.46
CA GLY A 137 16.18 8.59 -7.96
C GLY A 137 15.50 8.44 -9.33
N TYR A 138 16.12 7.73 -10.27
CA TYR A 138 15.58 7.45 -11.61
C TYR A 138 14.28 6.61 -11.59
N MET A 139 14.01 5.84 -10.52
CA MET A 139 12.80 5.03 -10.32
C MET A 139 11.79 5.66 -9.35
N ALA A 140 12.10 6.74 -8.67
CA ALA A 140 11.32 7.26 -7.56
C ALA A 140 9.82 7.45 -7.90
N ILE A 141 9.52 8.01 -9.07
CA ILE A 141 8.14 8.19 -9.55
C ILE A 141 7.46 6.84 -9.77
N THR A 142 8.17 5.87 -10.35
CA THR A 142 7.63 4.55 -10.64
C THR A 142 7.22 3.80 -9.38
N PHE A 143 8.04 3.87 -8.33
CA PHE A 143 7.71 3.32 -7.02
C PHE A 143 6.51 4.01 -6.39
N ALA A 144 6.50 5.34 -6.37
CA ALA A 144 5.42 6.12 -5.78
C ALA A 144 4.08 5.91 -6.51
N VAL A 145 4.09 5.84 -7.85
CA VAL A 145 2.91 5.53 -8.66
C VAL A 145 2.42 4.11 -8.40
N SER A 146 3.33 3.12 -8.33
CA SER A 146 2.96 1.75 -7.98
C SER A 146 2.28 1.69 -6.60
N PHE A 147 2.86 2.34 -5.61
CA PHE A 147 2.28 2.41 -4.26
C PHE A 147 0.91 3.10 -4.25
N PHE A 148 0.78 4.22 -4.95
CA PHE A 148 -0.49 4.96 -5.06
C PHE A 148 -1.58 4.13 -5.74
N LEU A 149 -1.25 3.43 -6.83
CA LEU A 149 -2.18 2.53 -7.52
C LEU A 149 -2.60 1.35 -6.63
N ALA A 150 -1.69 0.83 -5.78
CA ALA A 150 -2.03 -0.19 -4.79
C ALA A 150 -3.09 0.31 -3.79
N VAL A 151 -2.97 1.57 -3.33
CA VAL A 151 -3.98 2.20 -2.46
C VAL A 151 -5.29 2.45 -3.22
N LEU A 152 -5.22 2.94 -4.45
CA LEU A 152 -6.41 3.17 -5.29
C LEU A 152 -7.16 1.88 -5.62
N ALA A 153 -6.47 0.75 -5.75
CA ALA A 153 -7.12 -0.55 -5.95
C ALA A 153 -8.06 -0.90 -4.78
N VAL A 154 -7.63 -0.68 -3.55
CA VAL A 154 -8.47 -0.90 -2.36
C VAL A 154 -9.56 0.17 -2.24
N TRP A 155 -9.21 1.42 -2.55
CA TRP A 155 -10.17 2.53 -2.61
C TRP A 155 -11.36 2.24 -3.54
N ALA A 156 -11.08 1.74 -4.75
CA ALA A 156 -12.11 1.40 -5.72
C ALA A 156 -13.10 0.34 -5.25
N LEU A 157 -12.66 -0.58 -4.38
CA LEU A 157 -13.54 -1.62 -3.80
C LEU A 157 -14.46 -1.12 -2.69
N LEU A 158 -13.99 -0.15 -1.90
CA LEU A 158 -14.67 0.32 -0.69
C LEU A 158 -15.58 1.51 -0.95
N THR A 159 -15.12 2.44 -1.78
CA THR A 159 -15.86 3.67 -2.01
C THR A 159 -17.01 3.47 -3.00
N PRO A 160 -18.14 4.17 -2.83
CA PRO A 160 -19.26 4.13 -3.77
C PRO A 160 -18.99 5.01 -5.00
N VAL A 161 -17.82 4.85 -5.64
CA VAL A 161 -17.50 5.51 -6.91
C VAL A 161 -18.54 5.17 -7.98
N THR A 162 -19.12 3.97 -7.85
CA THR A 162 -20.21 3.48 -8.69
C THR A 162 -21.09 2.54 -7.88
N SER A 163 -22.39 2.48 -8.21
CA SER A 163 -23.33 1.52 -7.63
C SER A 163 -23.01 0.08 -8.04
N SER A 164 -22.38 -0.14 -9.20
CA SER A 164 -22.06 -1.45 -9.72
C SER A 164 -20.86 -2.09 -9.00
N ALA A 165 -21.08 -3.22 -8.36
CA ALA A 165 -20.02 -4.03 -7.76
C ALA A 165 -19.00 -4.54 -8.81
N ILE A 166 -19.49 -4.89 -10.01
CA ILE A 166 -18.66 -5.35 -11.13
C ILE A 166 -17.70 -4.23 -11.56
N LEU A 167 -18.20 -3.01 -11.74
CA LEU A 167 -17.34 -1.88 -12.14
C LEU A 167 -16.29 -1.55 -11.09
N ARG A 168 -16.62 -1.68 -9.79
CA ARG A 168 -15.63 -1.54 -8.70
C ARG A 168 -14.52 -2.60 -8.77
N ILE A 169 -14.89 -3.86 -9.06
CA ILE A 169 -13.91 -4.95 -9.27
C ILE A 169 -13.03 -4.64 -10.48
N LEU A 170 -13.62 -4.20 -11.60
CA LEU A 170 -12.87 -3.86 -12.81
C LEU A 170 -11.90 -2.68 -12.60
N LEU A 171 -12.33 -1.63 -11.92
CA LEU A 171 -11.47 -0.47 -11.59
C LEU A 171 -10.32 -0.88 -10.66
N SER A 172 -10.61 -1.70 -9.65
CA SER A 172 -9.59 -2.24 -8.76
C SER A 172 -8.59 -3.14 -9.51
N ALA A 173 -9.08 -4.05 -10.36
CA ALA A 173 -8.25 -4.92 -11.18
C ALA A 173 -7.37 -4.14 -12.16
N LEU A 174 -7.89 -3.06 -12.73
CA LEU A 174 -7.13 -2.17 -13.60
C LEU A 174 -5.99 -1.48 -12.82
N CYS A 175 -6.29 -0.93 -11.63
CA CYS A 175 -5.26 -0.36 -10.76
C CYS A 175 -4.17 -1.40 -10.41
N ILE A 176 -4.55 -2.65 -10.09
CA ILE A 176 -3.62 -3.74 -9.81
C ILE A 176 -2.75 -4.06 -11.03
N ALA A 177 -3.33 -4.14 -12.24
CA ALA A 177 -2.56 -4.43 -13.45
C ALA A 177 -1.51 -3.34 -13.75
N PHE A 178 -1.88 -2.06 -13.63
CA PHE A 178 -0.95 -0.94 -13.83
C PHE A 178 0.07 -0.83 -12.70
N MET A 179 -0.31 -1.10 -11.47
CA MET A 179 0.58 -1.17 -10.32
C MET A 179 1.67 -2.23 -10.55
N MET A 180 1.29 -3.46 -10.92
CA MET A 180 2.24 -4.52 -11.22
C MET A 180 3.07 -4.20 -12.47
N GLY A 181 2.49 -3.56 -13.47
CA GLY A 181 3.18 -3.09 -14.67
C GLY A 181 4.19 -1.97 -14.39
N SER A 182 4.05 -1.25 -13.28
CA SER A 182 5.05 -0.29 -12.77
C SER A 182 6.11 -1.03 -11.94
N TYR A 183 5.67 -1.70 -10.86
CA TYR A 183 6.53 -2.43 -9.95
C TYR A 183 5.76 -3.55 -9.23
N GLN A 184 6.10 -4.80 -9.52
CA GLN A 184 5.32 -5.98 -9.12
C GLN A 184 5.17 -6.13 -7.59
N ALA A 185 6.20 -5.74 -6.82
CA ALA A 185 6.16 -5.85 -5.36
C ALA A 185 5.05 -5.00 -4.69
N GLY A 186 4.45 -4.04 -5.43
CA GLY A 186 3.30 -3.28 -4.99
C GLY A 186 2.08 -4.14 -4.62
N ILE A 187 2.00 -5.39 -5.13
CA ILE A 187 0.92 -6.34 -4.78
C ILE A 187 0.90 -6.62 -3.27
N GLY A 188 2.05 -6.64 -2.60
CA GLY A 188 2.14 -6.79 -1.15
C GLY A 188 1.46 -5.64 -0.39
N THR A 189 1.58 -4.41 -0.88
CA THR A 189 0.86 -3.26 -0.33
C THR A 189 -0.66 -3.42 -0.50
N THR A 190 -1.11 -3.82 -1.69
CA THR A 190 -2.54 -4.04 -1.96
C THR A 190 -3.13 -5.12 -1.04
N ALA A 191 -2.50 -6.29 -0.97
CA ALA A 191 -2.97 -7.41 -0.15
C ALA A 191 -2.95 -7.06 1.35
N LEU A 192 -1.91 -6.39 1.81
CA LEU A 192 -1.80 -5.92 3.19
C LEU A 192 -2.91 -4.94 3.55
N LEU A 193 -3.20 -3.95 2.70
CA LEU A 193 -4.29 -3.00 2.93
C LEU A 193 -5.66 -3.68 2.92
N MET A 194 -5.92 -4.62 2.01
CA MET A 194 -7.15 -5.42 2.02
C MET A 194 -7.31 -6.19 3.32
N LEU A 195 -6.23 -6.77 3.85
CA LEU A 195 -6.23 -7.45 5.14
C LEU A 195 -6.49 -6.48 6.29
N PHE A 196 -5.87 -5.30 6.30
CA PHE A 196 -6.11 -4.28 7.33
C PHE A 196 -7.56 -3.77 7.31
N VAL A 197 -8.19 -3.62 6.16
CA VAL A 197 -9.64 -3.30 6.07
C VAL A 197 -10.48 -4.33 6.84
N LEU A 198 -10.19 -5.62 6.67
CA LEU A 198 -10.90 -6.69 7.41
C LEU A 198 -10.60 -6.63 8.92
N LEU A 199 -9.33 -6.44 9.31
CA LEU A 199 -8.93 -6.35 10.72
C LEU A 199 -9.58 -5.15 11.41
N TYR A 200 -9.60 -3.98 10.76
CA TYR A 200 -10.24 -2.78 11.27
C TYR A 200 -11.75 -2.92 11.35
N SER A 201 -12.38 -3.55 10.35
CA SER A 201 -13.80 -3.87 10.37
C SER A 201 -14.17 -4.77 11.56
N ILE A 202 -13.38 -5.81 11.85
CA ILE A 202 -13.60 -6.69 13.01
C ILE A 202 -13.40 -5.91 14.32
N ALA A 203 -12.38 -5.06 14.39
CA ALA A 203 -12.12 -4.24 15.58
C ALA A 203 -13.22 -3.22 15.83
N ALA A 204 -13.77 -2.60 14.79
CA ALA A 204 -14.86 -1.63 14.86
C ALA A 204 -16.17 -2.28 15.35
N GLU A 205 -16.52 -3.50 14.90
CA GLU A 205 -17.69 -4.25 15.38
C GLU A 205 -17.61 -4.50 16.90
N ALA A 206 -16.41 -4.64 17.44
CA ALA A 206 -16.19 -4.84 18.88
C ALA A 206 -16.14 -3.52 19.69
N GLY A 207 -16.07 -2.38 19.02
CA GLY A 207 -16.10 -1.04 19.64
C GLY A 207 -17.49 -0.64 20.10
N THR A 208 -17.57 0.47 20.85
CA THR A 208 -18.83 1.03 21.36
C THR A 208 -19.47 2.03 20.42
N GLU A 209 -18.73 2.51 19.42
CA GLU A 209 -19.20 3.51 18.46
C GLU A 209 -19.27 2.88 17.07
N SER A 210 -20.47 2.88 16.49
CA SER A 210 -20.63 2.67 15.05
C SER A 210 -19.97 3.85 14.34
N PRO A 211 -19.05 3.65 13.41
CA PRO A 211 -18.47 4.73 12.63
C PRO A 211 -19.59 5.41 11.81
N GLU A 212 -19.77 6.71 12.00
CA GLU A 212 -20.85 7.50 11.35
C GLU A 212 -20.73 7.58 9.83
N ASN A 213 -19.60 7.16 9.26
CA ASN A 213 -19.32 7.18 7.79
C ASN A 213 -18.46 5.98 7.42
N ALA A 214 -18.93 4.78 7.66
CA ALA A 214 -18.12 3.59 7.49
C ALA A 214 -17.88 3.22 6.02
N PHE A 215 -16.65 3.39 5.53
CA PHE A 215 -16.17 2.66 4.36
C PHE A 215 -15.87 1.21 4.70
N LEU A 216 -15.67 0.91 5.98
CA LEU A 216 -15.37 -0.44 6.45
C LEU A 216 -16.62 -1.32 6.38
N PRO A 217 -16.48 -2.60 6.00
CA PRO A 217 -17.57 -3.57 6.07
C PRO A 217 -18.14 -3.64 7.50
N ALA A 218 -19.45 -3.43 7.66
CA ALA A 218 -20.07 -3.31 8.98
C ALA A 218 -20.26 -4.66 9.67
N ASP A 219 -20.54 -5.73 8.91
CA ASP A 219 -20.87 -7.05 9.45
C ASP A 219 -20.11 -8.18 8.78
N ALA A 220 -20.34 -9.42 9.21
CA ALA A 220 -19.68 -10.61 8.68
C ALA A 220 -20.02 -10.87 7.20
N ARG A 221 -21.24 -10.52 6.76
CA ARG A 221 -21.69 -10.69 5.38
C ARG A 221 -20.99 -9.69 4.46
N GLU A 222 -20.89 -8.46 4.88
CA GLU A 222 -20.17 -7.40 4.13
C GLU A 222 -18.68 -7.70 4.06
N ARG A 223 -18.07 -8.21 5.14
CA ARG A 223 -16.66 -8.68 5.13
C ARG A 223 -16.45 -9.81 4.14
N LEU A 224 -17.37 -10.79 4.09
CA LEU A 224 -17.31 -11.87 3.09
C LEU A 224 -17.46 -11.33 1.67
N HIS A 225 -18.39 -10.43 1.43
CA HIS A 225 -18.56 -9.78 0.11
C HIS A 225 -17.32 -8.95 -0.26
N PHE A 226 -16.72 -8.24 0.68
CA PHE A 226 -15.47 -7.51 0.45
C PHE A 226 -14.34 -8.49 0.12
N PHE A 227 -14.17 -9.56 0.88
CA PHE A 227 -13.15 -10.58 0.63
C PHE A 227 -13.30 -11.20 -0.77
N ILE A 228 -14.52 -11.59 -1.17
CA ILE A 228 -14.78 -12.14 -2.51
C ILE A 228 -14.42 -11.12 -3.60
N ARG A 229 -14.86 -9.85 -3.45
CA ARG A 229 -14.53 -8.78 -4.41
C ARG A 229 -13.02 -8.52 -4.48
N ALA A 230 -12.34 -8.51 -3.34
CA ALA A 230 -10.89 -8.35 -3.26
C ALA A 230 -10.17 -9.49 -3.98
N PHE A 231 -10.56 -10.74 -3.72
CA PHE A 231 -10.01 -11.91 -4.40
C PHE A 231 -10.24 -11.86 -5.92
N CYS A 232 -11.45 -11.56 -6.36
CA CYS A 232 -11.77 -11.41 -7.79
C CYS A 232 -10.96 -10.30 -8.44
N SER A 233 -10.74 -9.17 -7.73
CA SER A 233 -9.96 -8.05 -8.24
C SER A 233 -8.49 -8.39 -8.40
N VAL A 234 -7.91 -9.11 -7.43
CA VAL A 234 -6.50 -9.55 -7.51
C VAL A 234 -6.32 -10.57 -8.63
N ALA A 235 -7.22 -11.55 -8.74
CA ALA A 235 -7.18 -12.56 -9.81
C ALA A 235 -7.31 -11.90 -11.19
N LEU A 236 -8.32 -11.04 -11.38
CA LEU A 236 -8.55 -10.35 -12.64
C LEU A 236 -7.42 -9.37 -12.96
N GLY A 237 -6.90 -8.64 -11.95
CA GLY A 237 -5.78 -7.73 -12.10
C GLY A 237 -4.50 -8.44 -12.53
N GLY A 238 -4.22 -9.62 -11.95
CA GLY A 238 -3.12 -10.48 -12.37
C GLY A 238 -3.27 -10.98 -13.82
N ILE A 239 -4.48 -11.40 -14.21
CA ILE A 239 -4.77 -11.80 -15.60
C ILE A 239 -4.55 -10.63 -16.56
N LEU A 240 -5.10 -9.45 -16.24
CA LEU A 240 -4.91 -8.24 -17.05
C LEU A 240 -3.43 -7.85 -17.16
N TYR A 241 -2.69 -7.91 -16.05
CA TYR A 241 -1.24 -7.67 -16.05
C TYR A 241 -0.52 -8.59 -17.04
N VAL A 242 -0.76 -9.90 -16.98
CA VAL A 242 -0.13 -10.87 -17.87
C VAL A 242 -0.54 -10.65 -19.33
N LEU A 243 -1.80 -10.35 -19.61
CA LEU A 243 -2.29 -10.08 -20.96
C LEU A 243 -1.63 -8.82 -21.55
N LEU A 244 -1.58 -7.73 -20.79
CA LEU A 244 -0.95 -6.48 -21.21
C LEU A 244 0.57 -6.65 -21.40
N LEU A 245 1.23 -7.41 -20.53
CA LEU A 245 2.63 -7.74 -20.68
C LEU A 245 2.90 -8.53 -21.95
N LYS A 246 2.15 -9.63 -22.20
CA LYS A 246 2.31 -10.44 -23.43
C LYS A 246 2.06 -9.62 -24.69
N LEU A 247 1.06 -8.75 -24.66
CA LEU A 247 0.77 -7.83 -25.76
C LEU A 247 1.97 -6.92 -26.03
N ARG A 248 2.56 -6.32 -24.99
CA ARG A 248 3.70 -5.42 -25.11
C ARG A 248 4.96 -6.13 -25.58
N LEU A 249 5.26 -7.30 -25.02
CA LEU A 249 6.38 -8.14 -25.46
C LEU A 249 6.24 -8.52 -26.95
N GLY A 250 5.02 -8.94 -27.37
CA GLY A 250 4.75 -9.27 -28.76
C GLY A 250 4.88 -8.07 -29.72
N MET A 251 4.40 -6.87 -29.30
CA MET A 251 4.50 -5.65 -30.12
C MET A 251 5.94 -5.16 -30.32
N THR A 252 6.82 -5.43 -29.35
CA THR A 252 8.22 -4.97 -29.39
C THR A 252 9.19 -6.05 -29.84
N GLY A 253 8.76 -7.31 -29.96
CA GLY A 253 9.64 -8.45 -30.23
C GLY A 253 10.60 -8.78 -29.07
N THR A 254 10.33 -8.24 -27.86
CA THR A 254 11.20 -8.44 -26.68
C THR A 254 10.91 -9.80 -26.05
N PRO A 255 11.91 -10.68 -25.82
CA PRO A 255 11.71 -11.91 -25.07
C PRO A 255 11.50 -11.63 -23.57
N ALA A 256 10.75 -12.50 -22.88
CA ALA A 256 10.70 -12.48 -21.41
C ALA A 256 12.07 -12.86 -20.84
N SER A 257 12.46 -12.21 -19.75
CA SER A 257 13.72 -12.49 -19.05
C SER A 257 13.58 -13.64 -18.06
N ASP A 258 14.67 -14.37 -17.82
CA ASP A 258 14.79 -15.36 -16.74
C ASP A 258 15.09 -14.72 -15.37
N TYR A 259 15.16 -13.41 -15.32
CA TYR A 259 15.49 -12.71 -14.08
C TYR A 259 14.55 -13.11 -12.93
N GLN A 260 15.13 -13.63 -11.86
CA GLN A 260 14.40 -14.10 -10.67
C GLN A 260 13.30 -15.15 -10.96
N GLY A 261 13.51 -16.01 -11.97
CA GLY A 261 12.56 -17.07 -12.34
C GLY A 261 11.28 -16.57 -13.02
N PHE A 262 11.28 -15.34 -13.54
CA PHE A 262 10.08 -14.73 -14.13
C PHE A 262 9.54 -15.49 -15.34
N SER A 263 10.39 -16.12 -16.16
CA SER A 263 9.97 -16.93 -17.32
C SER A 263 9.35 -18.28 -16.94
N GLU A 264 9.61 -18.79 -15.73
CA GLU A 264 9.17 -20.11 -15.26
C GLU A 264 7.80 -20.08 -14.57
N ILE A 265 7.21 -18.89 -14.34
CA ILE A 265 5.97 -18.73 -13.61
C ILE A 265 4.84 -19.46 -14.34
N SER A 266 4.36 -20.53 -13.71
CA SER A 266 3.22 -21.34 -14.14
C SER A 266 2.36 -21.74 -12.95
N PRO A 267 1.09 -22.11 -13.14
CA PRO A 267 0.24 -22.56 -12.03
C PRO A 267 0.83 -23.74 -11.23
N LEU A 268 1.51 -24.67 -11.89
CA LEU A 268 2.15 -25.81 -11.24
C LEU A 268 3.38 -25.37 -10.45
N TYR A 269 4.19 -24.47 -10.99
CA TYR A 269 5.34 -23.89 -10.29
C TYR A 269 4.90 -23.15 -9.02
N ILE A 270 3.85 -22.33 -9.11
CA ILE A 270 3.27 -21.63 -7.95
C ILE A 270 2.82 -22.63 -6.89
N LEU A 271 2.04 -23.66 -7.27
CA LEU A 271 1.53 -24.66 -6.33
C LEU A 271 2.66 -25.44 -5.64
N ALA A 272 3.66 -25.87 -6.39
CA ALA A 272 4.81 -26.58 -5.86
C ALA A 272 5.65 -25.70 -4.91
N GLY A 273 5.77 -24.41 -5.20
CA GLY A 273 6.53 -23.43 -4.43
C GLY A 273 5.82 -22.88 -3.19
N LEU A 274 4.50 -23.13 -2.98
CA LEU A 274 3.74 -22.53 -1.88
C LEU A 274 4.38 -22.69 -0.49
N PRO A 275 4.87 -23.88 -0.06
CA PRO A 275 5.49 -24.02 1.26
C PRO A 275 6.73 -23.12 1.42
N ASN A 276 7.54 -23.01 0.38
CA ASN A 276 8.74 -22.16 0.37
C ASN A 276 8.35 -20.67 0.36
N ALA A 277 7.36 -20.28 -0.42
CA ALA A 277 6.81 -18.94 -0.45
C ALA A 277 6.32 -18.49 0.93
N PHE A 278 5.54 -19.31 1.62
CA PHE A 278 5.12 -19.01 3.00
C PHE A 278 6.31 -18.86 3.95
N ARG A 279 7.28 -19.78 3.89
CA ARG A 279 8.50 -19.69 4.69
C ARG A 279 9.20 -18.36 4.44
N HIS A 280 9.39 -17.95 3.18
CA HIS A 280 10.04 -16.70 2.81
C HIS A 280 9.24 -15.48 3.30
N CYS A 281 7.90 -15.47 3.22
CA CYS A 281 7.09 -14.39 3.76
C CYS A 281 7.38 -14.12 5.24
N TYR A 282 7.44 -15.17 6.06
CA TYR A 282 7.70 -15.03 7.50
C TYR A 282 9.16 -14.73 7.80
N GLN A 283 10.08 -15.33 7.07
CA GLN A 283 11.51 -15.03 7.21
C GLN A 283 11.82 -13.58 6.88
N THR A 284 11.20 -13.03 5.85
CA THR A 284 11.35 -11.63 5.46
C THR A 284 10.87 -10.66 6.54
N ILE A 285 9.75 -10.96 7.23
CA ILE A 285 9.30 -10.17 8.40
C ILE A 285 10.34 -10.23 9.54
N LEU A 286 10.87 -11.41 9.86
CA LEU A 286 11.89 -11.55 10.87
C LEU A 286 13.17 -10.80 10.49
N ASN A 287 13.58 -10.89 9.25
CA ASN A 287 14.73 -10.16 8.72
C ASN A 287 14.53 -8.65 8.80
N TYR A 288 13.34 -8.16 8.50
CA TYR A 288 13.03 -6.72 8.53
C TYR A 288 12.95 -6.18 9.97
N PHE A 289 12.18 -6.81 10.86
CA PHE A 289 11.89 -6.27 12.19
C PHE A 289 12.82 -6.77 13.28
N VAL A 290 13.38 -7.96 13.17
CA VAL A 290 14.19 -8.57 14.21
C VAL A 290 15.66 -8.65 13.82
N ASN A 291 16.00 -9.24 12.69
CA ASN A 291 17.38 -9.44 12.29
C ASN A 291 18.03 -8.21 11.62
N GLY A 292 17.25 -7.28 10.97
CA GLY A 292 17.64 -6.10 10.24
C GLY A 292 18.63 -6.32 9.11
N THR A 293 18.49 -7.45 8.52
CA THR A 293 19.29 -7.83 7.35
C THR A 293 19.24 -6.78 6.24
N TYR A 294 18.16 -5.98 6.20
CA TYR A 294 17.97 -4.88 5.24
C TYR A 294 18.49 -3.52 5.73
N LEU A 295 19.00 -3.43 6.96
CA LEU A 295 19.70 -2.26 7.42
C LEU A 295 21.17 -2.39 7.04
N SER A 296 21.86 -1.25 6.88
CA SER A 296 23.30 -1.23 6.58
C SER A 296 24.08 -2.17 7.50
N HIS A 297 25.05 -2.90 6.95
CA HIS A 297 26.00 -3.73 7.71
C HIS A 297 26.74 -2.95 8.80
N ALA A 298 26.76 -1.62 8.73
CA ALA A 298 27.41 -0.75 9.72
C ALA A 298 26.61 -0.55 11.01
N LEU A 299 25.34 -0.96 11.04
CA LEU A 299 24.52 -0.84 12.25
C LEU A 299 24.61 -2.16 13.05
N GLU A 300 25.44 -2.18 14.06
CA GLU A 300 25.39 -3.25 15.07
C GLU A 300 24.03 -3.28 15.73
N ARG A 301 23.36 -4.44 15.65
CA ARG A 301 22.07 -4.60 16.27
C ARG A 301 22.21 -4.91 17.74
N HIS A 302 21.60 -4.06 18.51
CA HIS A 302 21.36 -4.39 19.91
C HIS A 302 20.16 -5.34 20.02
N SER A 303 20.31 -6.41 20.77
CA SER A 303 19.27 -7.43 21.00
C SER A 303 17.97 -6.89 21.60
N TRP A 304 18.00 -5.69 22.20
CA TRP A 304 16.84 -4.99 22.75
C TRP A 304 16.02 -4.21 21.70
N PHE A 305 16.53 -4.03 20.47
CA PHE A 305 15.85 -3.22 19.43
C PHE A 305 14.41 -3.67 19.15
N PRO A 306 14.05 -4.97 19.07
CA PRO A 306 12.66 -5.40 18.91
C PRO A 306 11.74 -4.95 20.04
N LEU A 307 12.25 -4.67 21.24
CA LEU A 307 11.46 -4.16 22.36
C LEU A 307 10.86 -2.77 22.08
N CYS A 308 11.47 -1.97 21.19
CA CYS A 308 10.95 -0.68 20.77
C CYS A 308 9.57 -0.82 20.07
N TYR A 309 9.26 -1.99 19.53
CA TYR A 309 7.97 -2.26 18.88
C TYR A 309 6.87 -2.70 19.86
N MET A 310 7.24 -3.13 21.09
CA MET A 310 6.28 -3.61 22.09
C MET A 310 5.11 -2.65 22.35
N PRO A 311 5.32 -1.31 22.47
CA PRO A 311 4.22 -0.37 22.68
C PRO A 311 3.14 -0.42 21.59
N VAL A 312 3.50 -0.84 20.37
CA VAL A 312 2.56 -0.98 19.25
C VAL A 312 1.68 -2.23 19.39
N PHE A 313 2.22 -3.30 19.97
CA PHE A 313 1.49 -4.56 20.15
C PHE A 313 0.52 -4.54 21.34
N ILE A 314 0.77 -3.72 22.36
CA ILE A 314 -0.12 -3.61 23.53
C ILE A 314 -1.55 -3.25 23.11
N PRO A 315 -1.82 -2.19 22.31
CA PRO A 315 -3.16 -1.88 21.82
C PRO A 315 -3.80 -3.04 21.04
N VAL A 316 -3.04 -3.73 20.22
CA VAL A 316 -3.52 -4.89 19.45
C VAL A 316 -4.00 -6.00 20.36
N CYS A 317 -3.24 -6.32 21.43
CA CYS A 317 -3.63 -7.30 22.44
C CYS A 317 -4.90 -6.87 23.18
N VAL A 318 -5.01 -5.60 23.56
CA VAL A 318 -6.22 -5.07 24.20
C VAL A 318 -7.43 -5.16 23.29
N VAL A 319 -7.29 -4.80 22.00
CA VAL A 319 -8.35 -4.96 20.99
C VAL A 319 -8.75 -6.42 20.88
N PHE A 320 -7.79 -7.35 20.76
CA PHE A 320 -8.06 -8.78 20.72
C PHE A 320 -8.87 -9.27 21.93
N VAL A 321 -8.45 -8.91 23.16
CA VAL A 321 -9.15 -9.29 24.39
C VAL A 321 -10.58 -8.74 24.40
N ARG A 322 -10.80 -7.50 23.94
CA ARG A 322 -12.15 -6.91 23.83
C ARG A 322 -13.02 -7.69 22.85
N ILE A 323 -12.49 -8.01 21.66
CA ILE A 323 -13.20 -8.83 20.66
C ILE A 323 -13.54 -10.20 21.25
N PHE A 324 -12.55 -10.85 21.90
CA PHE A 324 -12.70 -12.20 22.47
C PHE A 324 -13.81 -12.27 23.54
N ARG A 325 -13.91 -11.22 24.39
CA ARG A 325 -14.96 -11.12 25.42
C ARG A 325 -16.36 -10.97 24.83
N ARG A 326 -16.48 -10.40 23.61
CA ARG A 326 -17.77 -10.19 22.92
C ARG A 326 -18.14 -11.34 22.01
N LYS A 327 -17.21 -11.80 21.15
CA LYS A 327 -17.47 -12.77 20.09
C LYS A 327 -16.21 -13.56 19.79
N LYS A 328 -16.14 -14.79 20.32
CA LYS A 328 -14.98 -15.68 20.16
C LYS A 328 -14.59 -15.95 18.70
N THR A 329 -15.61 -16.15 17.80
CA THR A 329 -15.35 -16.36 16.37
C THR A 329 -14.71 -15.15 15.71
N ALA A 330 -15.14 -13.95 16.03
CA ALA A 330 -14.50 -12.71 15.51
C ALA A 330 -13.05 -12.58 16.01
N ALA A 331 -12.78 -12.96 17.27
CA ALA A 331 -11.42 -12.97 17.82
C ALA A 331 -10.51 -13.95 17.11
N LEU A 332 -11.00 -15.14 16.78
CA LEU A 332 -10.23 -16.12 15.98
C LEU A 332 -9.92 -15.59 14.58
N LEU A 333 -10.91 -14.95 13.93
CA LEU A 333 -10.70 -14.32 12.61
C LEU A 333 -9.69 -13.15 12.70
N PHE A 334 -9.78 -12.34 13.74
CA PHE A 334 -8.81 -11.26 13.98
C PHE A 334 -7.40 -11.81 14.19
N LEU A 335 -7.25 -12.84 15.03
CA LEU A 335 -5.95 -13.50 15.26
C LEU A 335 -5.40 -14.12 13.98
N ALA A 336 -6.24 -14.83 13.21
CA ALA A 336 -5.84 -15.38 11.91
C ALA A 336 -5.39 -14.25 10.96
N GLY A 337 -6.08 -13.12 10.92
CA GLY A 337 -5.68 -11.96 10.13
C GLY A 337 -4.33 -11.37 10.57
N ILE A 338 -4.08 -11.25 11.89
CA ILE A 338 -2.77 -10.80 12.40
C ILE A 338 -1.66 -11.78 11.96
N LEU A 339 -1.91 -13.09 12.06
CA LEU A 339 -0.96 -14.11 11.62
C LEU A 339 -0.72 -14.09 10.10
N LEU A 340 -1.69 -13.66 9.30
CA LEU A 340 -1.55 -13.55 7.85
C LEU A 340 -0.85 -12.27 7.37
N ILE A 341 -0.54 -11.31 8.25
CA ILE A 341 0.18 -10.06 7.90
C ILE A 341 1.47 -10.35 7.12
N PRO A 342 2.36 -11.30 7.54
CA PRO A 342 3.57 -11.61 6.78
C PRO A 342 3.29 -12.09 5.36
N ALA A 343 2.31 -12.95 5.19
CA ALA A 343 1.94 -13.48 3.89
C ALA A 343 1.32 -12.40 2.98
N ALA A 344 0.47 -11.53 3.52
CA ALA A 344 -0.11 -10.42 2.77
C ALA A 344 0.93 -9.39 2.34
N ALA A 345 1.82 -8.96 3.26
CA ALA A 345 2.85 -7.98 2.99
C ALA A 345 3.85 -8.45 1.92
N ASN A 346 4.10 -9.76 1.84
CA ASN A 346 5.11 -10.36 0.97
C ASN A 346 4.50 -11.35 -0.03
N CYS A 347 3.24 -11.15 -0.43
CA CYS A 347 2.50 -12.09 -1.28
C CYS A 347 3.11 -12.27 -2.69
N PHE A 348 4.05 -11.43 -3.11
CA PHE A 348 4.79 -11.63 -4.36
C PHE A 348 5.58 -12.96 -4.37
N TYR A 349 6.01 -13.47 -3.20
CA TYR A 349 6.61 -14.81 -3.12
C TYR A 349 5.65 -15.95 -3.54
N LEU A 350 4.33 -15.72 -3.43
CA LEU A 350 3.37 -16.72 -3.91
C LEU A 350 3.45 -16.91 -5.43
N ALA A 351 3.85 -15.87 -6.17
CA ALA A 351 4.05 -15.96 -7.61
C ALA A 351 5.49 -16.33 -7.99
N ALA A 352 6.48 -15.93 -7.18
CA ALA A 352 7.91 -16.13 -7.42
C ALA A 352 8.63 -16.58 -6.13
N PRO A 353 8.49 -17.87 -5.73
CA PRO A 353 8.97 -18.39 -4.43
C PRO A 353 10.48 -18.27 -4.21
N GLU A 354 11.27 -18.28 -5.29
CA GLU A 354 12.73 -18.22 -5.26
C GLU A 354 13.28 -16.80 -5.43
N THR A 355 12.41 -15.79 -5.44
CA THR A 355 12.82 -14.39 -5.63
C THR A 355 13.74 -13.94 -4.49
N GLU A 356 14.89 -13.37 -4.83
CA GLU A 356 15.73 -12.65 -3.90
C GLU A 356 15.09 -11.33 -3.52
N THR A 357 15.00 -11.06 -2.21
CA THR A 357 14.31 -9.87 -1.71
C THR A 357 15.29 -8.73 -1.49
N HIS A 358 15.02 -7.61 -2.15
CA HIS A 358 15.71 -6.35 -1.93
C HIS A 358 14.87 -5.38 -1.10
N MET A 359 15.51 -4.41 -0.44
CA MET A 359 14.84 -3.45 0.44
C MET A 359 13.72 -2.66 -0.25
N GLN A 360 13.88 -2.29 -1.52
CA GLN A 360 12.85 -1.58 -2.27
C GLN A 360 11.58 -2.40 -2.53
N MET A 361 11.65 -3.74 -2.39
CA MET A 361 10.49 -4.63 -2.57
C MET A 361 9.60 -4.70 -1.33
N VAL A 362 10.12 -4.31 -0.17
CA VAL A 362 9.47 -4.54 1.13
C VAL A 362 8.81 -3.29 1.73
N VAL A 363 8.46 -2.31 0.88
CA VAL A 363 7.79 -1.07 1.33
C VAL A 363 6.46 -1.33 2.03
N SER A 364 5.76 -2.42 1.68
CA SER A 364 4.55 -2.88 2.37
C SER A 364 4.77 -3.11 3.87
N MET A 365 5.94 -3.60 4.27
CA MET A 365 6.28 -3.82 5.69
C MET A 365 6.40 -2.51 6.48
N ALA A 366 6.77 -1.41 5.81
CA ALA A 366 6.82 -0.09 6.44
C ALA A 366 5.44 0.39 6.92
N LEU A 367 4.33 -0.15 6.38
CA LEU A 367 2.96 0.15 6.82
C LEU A 367 2.52 -0.63 8.05
N ILE A 368 3.14 -1.77 8.36
CA ILE A 368 2.64 -2.68 9.41
C ILE A 368 2.57 -1.99 10.77
N LEU A 369 3.70 -1.46 11.25
CA LEU A 369 3.74 -0.79 12.55
C LEU A 369 2.86 0.46 12.61
N PRO A 370 2.88 1.38 11.62
CA PRO A 370 1.97 2.52 11.57
C PRO A 370 0.50 2.13 11.68
N LEU A 371 0.07 1.12 10.92
CA LEU A 371 -1.33 0.69 10.92
C LEU A 371 -1.72 -0.04 12.22
N LEU A 372 -0.85 -0.88 12.78
CA LEU A 372 -1.08 -1.46 14.11
C LEU A 372 -1.12 -0.38 15.20
N PHE A 373 -0.27 0.63 15.12
CA PHE A 373 -0.28 1.77 16.04
C PHE A 373 -1.61 2.55 15.98
N CYS A 374 -2.14 2.79 14.79
CA CYS A 374 -3.45 3.43 14.62
C CYS A 374 -4.60 2.64 15.30
N MET A 375 -4.49 1.31 15.44
CA MET A 375 -5.48 0.50 16.19
C MET A 375 -5.62 0.91 17.65
N SER A 376 -4.65 1.63 18.22
CA SER A 376 -4.77 2.20 19.56
C SER A 376 -5.99 3.11 19.74
N GLY A 377 -6.57 3.64 18.65
CA GLY A 377 -7.81 4.40 18.65
C GLY A 377 -9.02 3.63 19.17
N PHE A 378 -9.05 2.32 18.96
CA PHE A 378 -10.09 1.47 19.52
C PHE A 378 -9.94 1.23 21.04
N VAL A 379 -8.76 1.51 21.60
CA VAL A 379 -8.47 1.33 23.04
C VAL A 379 -8.67 2.63 23.80
N PHE A 380 -8.19 3.72 23.24
CA PHE A 380 -8.22 5.06 23.81
C PHE A 380 -9.00 5.99 22.87
N PRO A 381 -10.33 6.05 22.95
CA PRO A 381 -11.08 7.06 22.23
C PRO A 381 -10.65 8.42 22.77
N PHE A 382 -9.88 9.17 21.98
CA PHE A 382 -9.64 10.58 22.28
C PHE A 382 -10.98 11.30 22.14
N GLU A 383 -11.38 12.05 23.16
CA GLU A 383 -12.55 12.90 23.14
C GLU A 383 -12.65 13.64 21.82
N LYS A 384 -13.79 13.51 21.15
CA LYS A 384 -14.17 14.41 20.07
C LYS A 384 -14.05 15.81 20.67
N THR A 385 -13.00 16.55 20.30
CA THR A 385 -12.96 17.97 20.62
C THR A 385 -14.25 18.57 20.12
N ALA A 386 -15.10 18.96 21.04
CA ALA A 386 -16.33 19.69 20.81
C ALA A 386 -15.99 20.99 20.06
N SER A 387 -16.01 20.91 18.71
CA SER A 387 -15.86 22.06 17.81
C SER A 387 -17.15 22.32 17.05
N SER A 388 -18.29 22.15 17.71
CA SER A 388 -19.58 22.47 17.08
C SER A 388 -20.30 23.64 17.72
N ASP A 389 -19.66 24.37 18.68
CA ASP A 389 -20.26 25.58 19.21
C ASP A 389 -19.30 26.77 19.07
N ARG A 390 -19.23 27.33 17.85
CA ARG A 390 -18.97 28.77 17.69
C ARG A 390 -20.02 29.33 16.76
N PRO A 391 -20.72 30.38 17.27
CA PRO A 391 -21.82 31.05 16.59
C PRO A 391 -21.38 31.72 15.30
#